data_44543542a36e95962563dfe3595f7c4b
#
_entry.id   44543542a36e95962563dfe3595f7c4b
#
_cell.length_a   1.000
_cell.length_b   1.000
_cell.length_c   1.000
_cell.angle_alpha   90.00
_cell.angle_beta   90.00
_cell.angle_gamma   90.00
#
_symmetry.space_group_name_H-M   'P 1'
#
loop_
_entity.id
_entity.type
_entity.pdbx_description
1 polymer ?
#
loop_
_entity_poly.entity_id
_entity_poly.type
_entity_poly.pdbx_seq_one_letter_code
_entity_poly.pdbx_strand_id
1 'polypeptide(L)'
;TGCYSLDLEKFLTSKNYSFCMLSTRIVKHHPMGTIDKSDKNDSAKIADFLYRYDGTECAKPYKLPSKAMQQLKQLVNERKFLVEQRTNFMNRMQMFETKEDSAMYESYIKKLNHDIENIDQEECELMSKEEDVLDTFQNLLTIPGIGFVNATNIIAITRNFTAFDTARQYARYVGVAPCSHTSGTSVKWRARPSAHCNGQVKADLSMAALRAVEYDVEMQIFYNRKLGGRKDSDTKRKALNAVKFKLIRRMFAIGKQKRKWEVLNTSDDRKNLHIEKSKASEL
;
A
#
# COMPACT_ATOMS: atom_id res chain seq x y z
N THR A 1 13.78 9.89 -0.70
CA THR A 1 14.63 9.79 -1.89
C THR A 1 13.70 9.90 -3.09
N GLY A 2 13.85 10.88 -3.91
CA GLY A 2 13.10 11.08 -5.13
C GLY A 2 13.82 10.44 -6.32
N CYS A 3 13.63 10.99 -7.52
CA CYS A 3 14.31 10.53 -8.75
C CYS A 3 15.85 10.63 -8.67
N TYR A 4 16.39 11.48 -7.81
CA TYR A 4 17.84 11.72 -7.68
C TYR A 4 18.63 10.52 -7.16
N SER A 5 18.02 9.54 -6.47
CA SER A 5 18.72 8.36 -5.96
C SER A 5 18.79 7.20 -6.96
N LEU A 6 17.97 7.21 -8.01
CA LEU A 6 17.82 6.06 -8.92
C LEU A 6 19.11 5.69 -9.64
N ASP A 7 19.87 6.67 -10.11
CA ASP A 7 21.11 6.41 -10.84
C ASP A 7 22.21 5.89 -9.90
N LEU A 8 22.24 6.42 -8.66
CA LEU A 8 23.15 5.91 -7.62
C LEU A 8 22.77 4.47 -7.23
N GLU A 9 21.47 4.17 -7.04
CA GLU A 9 20.99 2.82 -6.75
C GLU A 9 21.39 1.81 -7.84
N LYS A 10 21.21 2.19 -9.13
CA LYS A 10 21.62 1.38 -10.28
C LYS A 10 23.12 1.17 -10.31
N PHE A 11 23.90 2.24 -10.09
CA PHE A 11 25.36 2.18 -10.05
C PHE A 11 25.86 1.25 -8.95
N LEU A 12 25.39 1.43 -7.72
CA LEU A 12 25.78 0.58 -6.58
C LEU A 12 25.41 -0.89 -6.82
N THR A 13 24.22 -1.15 -7.37
CA THR A 13 23.79 -2.49 -7.72
C THR A 13 24.67 -3.10 -8.83
N SER A 14 25.02 -2.34 -9.89
CA SER A 14 25.87 -2.82 -10.99
C SER A 14 27.29 -3.17 -10.54
N LYS A 15 27.75 -2.53 -9.48
CA LYS A 15 29.09 -2.79 -8.87
C LYS A 15 29.04 -3.80 -7.72
N ASN A 16 27.87 -4.41 -7.46
CA ASN A 16 27.63 -5.34 -6.35
C ASN A 16 27.97 -4.76 -4.96
N TYR A 17 27.87 -3.45 -4.78
CA TYR A 17 28.00 -2.85 -3.46
C TYR A 17 26.77 -3.14 -2.61
N SER A 18 27.00 -3.56 -1.36
CA SER A 18 25.93 -3.66 -0.37
C SER A 18 25.57 -2.26 0.14
N PHE A 19 24.31 -1.90 0.10
CA PHE A 19 23.81 -0.62 0.62
C PHE A 19 22.42 -0.78 1.20
N CYS A 20 22.04 0.13 2.09
CA CYS A 20 20.68 0.18 2.65
C CYS A 20 20.03 1.54 2.37
N MET A 21 18.69 1.54 2.31
CA MET A 21 17.90 2.75 2.14
C MET A 21 17.36 3.20 3.49
N LEU A 22 17.90 4.29 4.01
CA LEU A 22 17.47 4.86 5.29
C LEU A 22 16.34 5.85 5.09
N SER A 23 15.35 5.80 5.97
CA SER A 23 14.33 6.83 6.05
C SER A 23 14.94 8.15 6.53
N THR A 24 14.61 9.26 5.90
CA THR A 24 15.04 10.60 6.34
C THR A 24 14.66 10.92 7.79
N ARG A 25 13.63 10.26 8.33
CA ARG A 25 13.26 10.36 9.75
C ARG A 25 14.32 9.78 10.68
N ILE A 26 14.97 8.69 10.28
CA ILE A 26 16.02 8.05 11.08
C ILE A 26 17.18 9.05 11.21
N VAL A 27 17.61 9.66 10.12
CA VAL A 27 18.68 10.65 10.10
C VAL A 27 18.29 11.89 10.91
N LYS A 28 17.07 12.39 10.75
CA LYS A 28 16.57 13.59 11.46
C LYS A 28 16.48 13.40 12.97
N HIS A 29 16.12 12.20 13.44
CA HIS A 29 15.96 11.92 14.88
C HIS A 29 17.14 11.15 15.48
N HIS A 30 18.29 11.18 14.82
CA HIS A 30 19.49 10.54 15.31
C HIS A 30 19.99 11.18 16.62
N PRO A 31 20.45 10.40 17.62
CA PRO A 31 20.92 10.91 18.92
C PRO A 31 22.11 11.88 18.85
N MET A 32 22.91 11.83 17.78
CA MET A 32 23.95 12.85 17.52
C MET A 32 23.31 14.19 17.11
N GLY A 33 22.44 14.72 17.96
CA GLY A 33 21.72 15.97 17.70
C GLY A 33 22.65 17.16 17.62
N THR A 34 23.08 17.51 16.41
CA THR A 34 23.63 18.83 16.12
C THR A 34 22.49 19.74 15.68
N ILE A 35 22.44 20.94 16.24
CA ILE A 35 21.44 21.97 15.91
C ILE A 35 21.64 22.41 14.45
N ASP A 36 22.89 22.36 13.96
CA ASP A 36 23.24 22.76 12.61
C ASP A 36 22.88 21.67 11.58
N LYS A 37 22.06 22.08 10.63
CA LYS A 37 21.70 21.26 9.47
C LYS A 37 22.75 21.47 8.38
N SER A 38 23.58 20.47 8.17
CA SER A 38 24.56 20.43 7.07
C SER A 38 24.68 19.01 6.52
N ASP A 39 25.04 18.87 5.25
CA ASP A 39 25.25 17.58 4.60
C ASP A 39 26.37 16.79 5.29
N LYS A 40 27.40 17.48 5.82
CA LYS A 40 28.46 16.85 6.61
C LYS A 40 27.93 16.19 7.87
N ASN A 41 27.07 16.87 8.60
CA ASN A 41 26.44 16.33 9.82
C ASN A 41 25.50 15.18 9.51
N ASP A 42 24.74 15.27 8.42
CA ASP A 42 23.84 14.20 8.00
C ASP A 42 24.62 12.96 7.51
N SER A 43 25.75 13.13 6.82
CA SER A 43 26.66 12.03 6.44
C SER A 43 27.27 11.35 7.68
N ALA A 44 27.67 12.11 8.70
CA ALA A 44 28.18 11.56 9.96
C ALA A 44 27.10 10.74 10.72
N LYS A 45 25.84 11.24 10.75
CA LYS A 45 24.72 10.53 11.35
C LYS A 45 24.41 9.22 10.61
N ILE A 46 24.49 9.22 9.28
CA ILE A 46 24.30 8.02 8.45
C ILE A 46 25.40 7.00 8.75
N ALA A 47 26.66 7.44 8.83
CA ALA A 47 27.78 6.56 9.14
C ALA A 47 27.68 5.94 10.56
N ASP A 48 27.34 6.76 11.57
CA ASP A 48 27.12 6.28 12.94
C ASP A 48 25.94 5.31 13.03
N PHE A 49 24.84 5.60 12.30
CA PHE A 49 23.71 4.68 12.22
C PHE A 49 24.11 3.32 11.64
N LEU A 50 24.83 3.32 10.53
CA LEU A 50 25.30 2.07 9.92
C LEU A 50 26.24 1.30 10.85
N TYR A 51 27.19 1.99 11.47
CA TYR A 51 28.11 1.36 12.44
C TYR A 51 27.37 0.66 13.59
N ARG A 52 26.31 1.27 14.12
CA ARG A 52 25.54 0.72 15.26
C ARG A 52 24.55 -0.37 14.88
N TYR A 53 23.99 -0.32 13.68
CA TYR A 53 22.85 -1.13 13.26
C TYR A 53 23.14 -2.05 12.07
N ASP A 54 24.39 -2.16 11.66
CA ASP A 54 24.78 -3.09 10.59
C ASP A 54 24.39 -4.53 10.95
N GLY A 55 23.89 -5.27 9.97
CA GLY A 55 23.37 -6.63 10.15
C GLY A 55 22.05 -6.74 10.91
N THR A 56 21.46 -5.62 11.37
CA THR A 56 20.13 -5.62 12.03
C THR A 56 18.98 -5.40 11.06
N GLU A 57 17.76 -5.65 11.53
CA GLU A 57 16.53 -5.33 10.80
C GLU A 57 16.41 -3.85 10.35
N CYS A 58 17.09 -2.95 11.06
CA CYS A 58 17.06 -1.51 10.78
C CYS A 58 17.94 -1.09 9.60
N ALA A 59 18.97 -1.89 9.28
CA ALA A 59 19.93 -1.63 8.21
C ALA A 59 19.98 -2.80 7.19
N LYS A 60 18.82 -3.35 6.82
CA LYS A 60 18.73 -4.44 5.83
C LYS A 60 19.29 -4.01 4.48
N PRO A 61 20.10 -4.87 3.82
CA PRO A 61 20.55 -4.64 2.46
C PRO A 61 19.37 -4.39 1.52
N TYR A 62 19.45 -3.31 0.75
CA TYR A 62 18.44 -2.97 -0.24
C TYR A 62 18.62 -3.83 -1.49
N LYS A 63 17.52 -4.42 -1.95
CA LYS A 63 17.47 -5.12 -3.23
C LYS A 63 16.71 -4.26 -4.23
N LEU A 64 17.36 -3.94 -5.34
CA LEU A 64 16.71 -3.21 -6.43
C LEU A 64 15.55 -4.07 -6.97
N PRO A 65 14.35 -3.50 -7.18
CA PRO A 65 13.26 -4.23 -7.83
C PRO A 65 13.63 -4.63 -9.27
N SER A 66 12.99 -5.68 -9.80
CA SER A 66 13.08 -6.01 -11.23
C SER A 66 12.71 -4.80 -12.10
N LYS A 67 13.22 -4.76 -13.35
CA LYS A 67 12.87 -3.68 -14.28
C LYS A 67 11.36 -3.61 -14.50
N ALA A 68 10.70 -4.76 -14.65
CA ALA A 68 9.26 -4.84 -14.78
C ALA A 68 8.54 -4.25 -13.57
N MET A 69 8.99 -4.55 -12.36
CA MET A 69 8.40 -4.00 -11.13
C MET A 69 8.64 -2.49 -10.98
N GLN A 70 9.78 -1.98 -11.47
CA GLN A 70 10.03 -0.53 -11.53
C GLN A 70 9.10 0.16 -12.53
N GLN A 71 8.92 -0.43 -13.72
CA GLN A 71 8.00 0.07 -14.74
C GLN A 71 6.55 0.03 -14.23
N LEU A 72 6.11 -1.07 -13.63
CA LEU A 72 4.77 -1.18 -13.06
C LEU A 72 4.52 -0.07 -12.03
N LYS A 73 5.48 0.21 -11.18
CA LYS A 73 5.37 1.32 -10.21
C LYS A 73 5.28 2.69 -10.88
N GLN A 74 5.97 2.89 -12.00
CA GLN A 74 5.86 4.13 -12.79
C GLN A 74 4.47 4.27 -13.41
N LEU A 75 3.95 3.23 -14.06
CA LEU A 75 2.61 3.21 -14.66
C LEU A 75 1.52 3.49 -13.61
N VAL A 76 1.58 2.82 -12.47
CA VAL A 76 0.68 3.07 -11.33
C VAL A 76 0.69 4.53 -10.87
N ASN A 77 1.87 5.16 -10.80
CA ASN A 77 1.98 6.57 -10.44
C ASN A 77 1.44 7.49 -11.53
N GLU A 78 1.72 7.18 -12.79
CA GLU A 78 1.22 7.93 -13.95
C GLU A 78 -0.30 7.85 -14.05
N ARG A 79 -0.85 6.64 -13.96
CA ARG A 79 -2.30 6.45 -13.89
C ARG A 79 -2.95 7.32 -12.83
N LYS A 80 -2.37 7.34 -11.65
CA LYS A 80 -2.86 8.13 -10.53
C LYS A 80 -2.84 9.61 -10.84
N PHE A 81 -1.77 10.11 -11.43
CA PHE A 81 -1.66 11.50 -11.87
C PHE A 81 -2.75 11.86 -12.89
N LEU A 82 -2.98 11.02 -13.91
CA LEU A 82 -4.01 11.26 -14.91
C LEU A 82 -5.43 11.24 -14.31
N VAL A 83 -5.71 10.32 -13.38
CA VAL A 83 -6.99 10.27 -12.66
C VAL A 83 -7.21 11.55 -11.84
N GLU A 84 -6.17 12.07 -11.20
CA GLU A 84 -6.23 13.34 -10.45
C GLU A 84 -6.52 14.53 -11.39
N GLN A 85 -5.81 14.62 -12.53
CA GLN A 85 -6.06 15.65 -13.55
C GLN A 85 -7.49 15.56 -14.09
N ARG A 86 -7.96 14.36 -14.42
CA ARG A 86 -9.35 14.14 -14.85
C ARG A 86 -10.35 14.65 -13.83
N THR A 87 -10.14 14.34 -12.56
CA THR A 87 -11.02 14.78 -11.47
C THR A 87 -11.01 16.31 -11.34
N ASN A 88 -9.85 16.93 -11.47
CA ASN A 88 -9.72 18.39 -11.45
C ASN A 88 -10.50 19.05 -12.59
N PHE A 89 -10.41 18.49 -13.81
CA PHE A 89 -11.18 18.99 -14.95
C PHE A 89 -12.68 18.75 -14.78
N MET A 90 -13.10 17.60 -14.27
CA MET A 90 -14.51 17.34 -13.98
C MET A 90 -15.08 18.33 -12.95
N ASN A 91 -14.34 18.62 -11.88
CA ASN A 91 -14.75 19.60 -10.88
C ASN A 91 -14.83 21.01 -11.47
N ARG A 92 -13.86 21.37 -12.32
CA ARG A 92 -13.86 22.69 -12.97
C ARG A 92 -15.00 22.85 -13.97
N MET A 93 -15.32 21.78 -14.71
CA MET A 93 -16.43 21.77 -15.65
C MET A 93 -17.78 22.06 -14.98
N GLN A 94 -17.97 21.65 -13.71
CA GLN A 94 -19.18 21.94 -12.95
C GLN A 94 -19.38 23.44 -12.61
N MET A 95 -18.37 24.27 -12.79
CA MET A 95 -18.45 25.71 -12.54
C MET A 95 -18.96 26.52 -13.74
N PHE A 96 -19.12 25.90 -14.91
CA PHE A 96 -19.61 26.56 -16.12
C PHE A 96 -21.10 26.38 -16.28
N GLU A 97 -21.80 27.45 -16.68
CA GLU A 97 -23.25 27.44 -16.87
C GLU A 97 -23.64 26.92 -18.26
N THR A 98 -22.77 27.09 -19.26
CA THR A 98 -23.06 26.71 -20.64
C THR A 98 -22.25 25.49 -21.09
N LYS A 99 -22.83 24.70 -22.01
CA LYS A 99 -22.13 23.56 -22.61
C LYS A 99 -20.96 23.97 -23.51
N GLU A 100 -21.04 25.15 -24.11
CA GLU A 100 -20.01 25.69 -24.99
C GLU A 100 -18.72 25.99 -24.21
N ASP A 101 -18.87 26.57 -23.01
CA ASP A 101 -17.75 26.87 -22.12
C ASP A 101 -17.10 25.58 -21.56
N SER A 102 -17.87 24.50 -21.42
CA SER A 102 -17.39 23.22 -20.90
C SER A 102 -16.78 22.29 -21.97
N ALA A 103 -17.02 22.55 -23.26
CA ALA A 103 -16.65 21.65 -24.37
C ALA A 103 -15.12 21.37 -24.43
N MET A 104 -14.29 22.36 -24.10
CA MET A 104 -12.84 22.18 -24.04
C MET A 104 -12.47 21.16 -22.93
N TYR A 105 -13.09 21.25 -21.76
CA TYR A 105 -12.82 20.33 -20.66
C TYR A 105 -13.35 18.92 -20.95
N GLU A 106 -14.47 18.79 -21.66
CA GLU A 106 -14.96 17.49 -22.12
C GLU A 106 -13.96 16.79 -23.01
N SER A 107 -13.33 17.54 -23.93
CA SER A 107 -12.30 16.99 -24.83
C SER A 107 -11.07 16.50 -24.06
N TYR A 108 -10.61 17.26 -23.07
CA TYR A 108 -9.51 16.86 -22.21
C TYR A 108 -9.85 15.64 -21.35
N ILE A 109 -11.05 15.59 -20.75
CA ILE A 109 -11.51 14.44 -19.99
C ILE A 109 -11.57 13.18 -20.86
N LYS A 110 -12.06 13.29 -22.10
CA LYS A 110 -12.11 12.19 -23.05
C LYS A 110 -10.71 11.67 -23.37
N LYS A 111 -9.77 12.57 -23.61
CA LYS A 111 -8.35 12.20 -23.84
C LYS A 111 -7.75 11.51 -22.63
N LEU A 112 -7.94 12.07 -21.43
CA LEU A 112 -7.43 11.47 -20.19
C LEU A 112 -8.02 10.10 -19.92
N ASN A 113 -9.30 9.86 -20.22
CA ASN A 113 -9.89 8.53 -20.12
C ASN A 113 -9.19 7.53 -21.04
N HIS A 114 -8.94 7.91 -22.29
CA HIS A 114 -8.22 7.07 -23.23
C HIS A 114 -6.78 6.78 -22.76
N ASP A 115 -6.07 7.79 -22.29
CA ASP A 115 -4.71 7.64 -21.76
C ASP A 115 -4.67 6.73 -20.50
N ILE A 116 -5.68 6.81 -19.63
CA ILE A 116 -5.83 5.91 -18.48
C ILE A 116 -6.08 4.47 -18.93
N GLU A 117 -6.94 4.25 -19.94
CA GLU A 117 -7.21 2.92 -20.49
C GLU A 117 -5.95 2.31 -21.11
N ASN A 118 -5.14 3.11 -21.81
CA ASN A 118 -3.86 2.65 -22.36
C ASN A 118 -2.89 2.21 -21.25
N ILE A 119 -2.79 3.00 -20.17
CA ILE A 119 -1.96 2.62 -19.02
C ILE A 119 -2.47 1.32 -18.37
N ASP A 120 -3.79 1.15 -18.20
CA ASP A 120 -4.37 -0.06 -17.66
C ASP A 120 -4.02 -1.29 -18.53
N GLN A 121 -3.96 -1.15 -19.85
CA GLN A 121 -3.51 -2.19 -20.77
C GLN A 121 -2.01 -2.48 -20.64
N GLU A 122 -1.18 -1.43 -20.58
CA GLU A 122 0.27 -1.59 -20.37
C GLU A 122 0.60 -2.27 -19.03
N GLU A 123 -0.15 -1.95 -17.96
CA GLU A 123 -0.03 -2.63 -16.66
C GLU A 123 -0.34 -4.12 -16.78
N CYS A 124 -1.41 -4.49 -17.49
CA CYS A 124 -1.75 -5.89 -17.76
C CYS A 124 -0.67 -6.62 -18.56
N GLU A 125 -0.19 -6.01 -19.65
CA GLU A 125 0.87 -6.59 -20.48
C GLU A 125 2.18 -6.78 -19.69
N LEU A 126 2.50 -5.82 -18.84
CA LEU A 126 3.71 -5.89 -18.02
C LEU A 126 3.60 -7.01 -16.98
N MET A 127 2.44 -7.15 -16.32
CA MET A 127 2.21 -8.22 -15.36
C MET A 127 2.18 -9.61 -16.03
N SER A 128 1.69 -9.71 -17.27
CA SER A 128 1.65 -10.97 -18.01
C SER A 128 3.03 -11.52 -18.39
N LYS A 129 4.07 -10.69 -18.39
CA LYS A 129 5.46 -11.12 -18.66
C LYS A 129 6.12 -11.85 -17.49
N GLU A 130 5.58 -11.72 -16.29
CA GLU A 130 6.06 -12.39 -15.08
C GLU A 130 4.92 -13.27 -14.52
N GLU A 131 4.95 -14.57 -14.79
CA GLU A 131 3.90 -15.54 -14.39
C GLU A 131 3.55 -15.44 -12.90
N ASP A 132 4.55 -15.32 -12.05
CA ASP A 132 4.38 -15.15 -10.60
C ASP A 132 3.58 -13.90 -10.20
N VAL A 133 3.75 -12.82 -10.94
CA VAL A 133 3.02 -11.54 -10.74
C VAL A 133 1.61 -11.66 -11.26
N LEU A 134 1.43 -12.28 -12.43
CA LEU A 134 0.11 -12.51 -13.03
C LEU A 134 -0.76 -13.40 -12.14
N ASP A 135 -0.21 -14.50 -11.64
CA ASP A 135 -0.90 -15.39 -10.71
C ASP A 135 -1.32 -14.67 -9.43
N THR A 136 -0.42 -13.88 -8.87
CA THR A 136 -0.74 -13.07 -7.68
C THR A 136 -1.86 -12.08 -7.97
N PHE A 137 -1.81 -11.40 -9.11
CA PHE A 137 -2.84 -10.46 -9.54
C PHE A 137 -4.21 -11.15 -9.68
N GLN A 138 -4.27 -12.26 -10.40
CA GLN A 138 -5.50 -13.03 -10.58
C GLN A 138 -6.06 -13.52 -9.25
N ASN A 139 -5.20 -14.02 -8.36
CA ASN A 139 -5.59 -14.46 -7.04
C ASN A 139 -6.14 -13.32 -6.17
N LEU A 140 -5.57 -12.12 -6.25
CA LEU A 140 -6.06 -10.94 -5.54
C LEU A 140 -7.46 -10.52 -6.01
N LEU A 141 -7.75 -10.62 -7.31
CA LEU A 141 -9.07 -10.30 -7.87
C LEU A 141 -10.18 -11.23 -7.36
N THR A 142 -9.85 -12.41 -6.83
CA THR A 142 -10.85 -13.29 -6.20
C THR A 142 -11.35 -12.78 -4.86
N ILE A 143 -10.69 -11.78 -4.24
CA ILE A 143 -11.11 -11.21 -2.96
C ILE A 143 -12.26 -10.22 -3.20
N PRO A 144 -13.46 -10.41 -2.62
CA PRO A 144 -14.57 -9.47 -2.76
C PRO A 144 -14.16 -8.05 -2.33
N GLY A 145 -14.43 -7.09 -3.21
CA GLY A 145 -14.09 -5.68 -3.00
C GLY A 145 -12.69 -5.28 -3.50
N ILE A 146 -11.84 -6.21 -3.92
CA ILE A 146 -10.56 -5.91 -4.55
C ILE A 146 -10.74 -5.95 -6.07
N GLY A 147 -10.61 -4.80 -6.70
CA GLY A 147 -10.60 -4.66 -8.16
C GLY A 147 -9.19 -4.41 -8.70
N PHE A 148 -9.09 -4.20 -10.02
CA PHE A 148 -7.87 -3.98 -10.78
C PHE A 148 -6.92 -2.99 -10.07
N VAL A 149 -7.37 -1.78 -9.79
CA VAL A 149 -6.55 -0.70 -9.21
C VAL A 149 -5.94 -1.09 -7.85
N ASN A 150 -6.73 -1.74 -6.98
CA ASN A 150 -6.22 -2.15 -5.67
C ASN A 150 -5.22 -3.30 -5.77
N ALA A 151 -5.47 -4.26 -6.67
CA ALA A 151 -4.58 -5.39 -6.91
C ALA A 151 -3.23 -4.93 -7.49
N THR A 152 -3.26 -4.08 -8.52
CA THR A 152 -2.04 -3.53 -9.14
C THR A 152 -1.26 -2.64 -8.18
N ASN A 153 -1.95 -1.75 -7.45
CA ASN A 153 -1.33 -0.90 -6.44
C ASN A 153 -0.58 -1.70 -5.36
N ILE A 154 -1.20 -2.74 -4.80
CA ILE A 154 -0.54 -3.52 -3.75
C ILE A 154 0.65 -4.30 -4.28
N ILE A 155 0.56 -4.89 -5.48
CA ILE A 155 1.67 -5.59 -6.14
C ILE A 155 2.84 -4.63 -6.35
N ALA A 156 2.60 -3.46 -6.96
CA ALA A 156 3.64 -2.47 -7.23
C ALA A 156 4.31 -1.94 -5.95
N ILE A 157 3.53 -1.60 -4.92
CA ILE A 157 4.04 -1.04 -3.65
C ILE A 157 4.77 -2.11 -2.83
N THR A 158 4.23 -3.32 -2.78
CA THR A 158 4.82 -4.40 -1.99
C THR A 158 5.90 -5.18 -2.73
N ARG A 159 6.14 -4.87 -4.01
CA ARG A 159 7.02 -5.63 -4.90
C ARG A 159 6.65 -7.11 -4.89
N ASN A 160 5.42 -7.38 -5.24
CA ASN A 160 4.83 -8.72 -5.16
C ASN A 160 5.02 -9.36 -3.77
N PHE A 161 4.65 -8.63 -2.72
CA PHE A 161 4.71 -9.03 -1.29
C PHE A 161 6.09 -9.35 -0.72
N THR A 162 7.17 -8.87 -1.38
CA THR A 162 8.55 -9.04 -0.89
C THR A 162 9.05 -7.86 -0.05
N ALA A 163 8.51 -6.64 -0.23
CA ALA A 163 8.99 -5.44 0.44
C ALA A 163 8.51 -5.30 1.91
N PHE A 164 7.50 -6.08 2.31
CA PHE A 164 6.95 -6.05 3.68
C PHE A 164 6.84 -7.47 4.22
N ASP A 165 7.42 -7.70 5.37
CA ASP A 165 7.37 -9.04 6.01
C ASP A 165 5.96 -9.38 6.50
N THR A 166 5.21 -8.37 6.96
CA THR A 166 3.88 -8.57 7.54
C THR A 166 2.83 -7.60 6.99
N ALA A 167 1.58 -8.06 6.98
CA ALA A 167 0.41 -7.23 6.68
C ALA A 167 0.32 -5.98 7.59
N ARG A 168 0.83 -6.07 8.82
CA ARG A 168 0.80 -4.96 9.78
C ARG A 168 1.81 -3.86 9.42
N GLN A 169 2.98 -4.22 8.89
CA GLN A 169 3.96 -3.24 8.39
C GLN A 169 3.37 -2.44 7.24
N TYR A 170 2.77 -3.13 6.25
CA TYR A 170 2.08 -2.45 5.15
C TYR A 170 0.88 -1.61 5.63
N ALA A 171 0.07 -2.12 6.56
CA ALA A 171 -1.05 -1.37 7.11
C ALA A 171 -0.61 -0.09 7.86
N ARG A 172 0.58 -0.08 8.47
CA ARG A 172 1.19 1.14 9.03
C ARG A 172 1.64 2.10 7.94
N TYR A 173 2.25 1.59 6.88
CA TYR A 173 2.68 2.37 5.73
C TYR A 173 1.52 3.10 5.06
N VAL A 174 0.37 2.45 4.88
CA VAL A 174 -0.85 3.06 4.31
C VAL A 174 -1.72 3.80 5.34
N GLY A 175 -1.32 3.85 6.62
CA GLY A 175 -2.03 4.57 7.67
C GLY A 175 -3.37 3.95 8.08
N VAL A 176 -3.52 2.64 7.92
CA VAL A 176 -4.68 1.87 8.38
C VAL A 176 -4.46 1.33 9.80
N ALA A 177 -3.24 0.83 10.09
CA ALA A 177 -2.91 0.39 11.43
C ALA A 177 -2.42 1.56 12.30
N PRO A 178 -2.91 1.68 13.55
CA PRO A 178 -2.46 2.73 14.44
C PRO A 178 -1.03 2.47 14.92
N CYS A 179 -0.28 3.55 15.12
CA CYS A 179 0.98 3.56 15.83
C CYS A 179 0.71 3.87 17.32
N SER A 180 1.26 3.06 18.20
CA SER A 180 1.21 3.34 19.65
C SER A 180 2.19 4.46 19.98
N HIS A 181 1.76 5.41 20.78
CA HIS A 181 2.60 6.43 21.37
C HIS A 181 2.53 6.26 22.89
N THR A 182 3.48 5.51 23.45
CA THR A 182 3.63 5.33 24.88
C THR A 182 5.01 5.81 25.30
N SER A 183 5.09 6.62 26.33
CA SER A 183 6.35 7.04 26.94
C SER A 183 6.29 6.75 28.42
N GLY A 184 7.14 5.84 28.87
CA GLY A 184 7.16 5.36 30.24
C GLY A 184 5.83 4.69 30.67
N THR A 185 5.58 4.67 31.96
CA THR A 185 4.37 4.07 32.57
C THR A 185 3.19 5.04 32.65
N SER A 186 3.45 6.35 32.63
CA SER A 186 2.48 7.41 32.89
C SER A 186 1.82 8.00 31.65
N VAL A 187 2.51 8.00 30.49
CA VAL A 187 1.99 8.62 29.27
C VAL A 187 1.49 7.56 28.30
N LYS A 188 0.17 7.37 28.27
CA LYS A 188 -0.53 6.52 27.28
C LYS A 188 -1.37 7.39 26.35
N TRP A 189 -0.80 7.81 25.25
CA TRP A 189 -1.54 8.56 24.23
C TRP A 189 -2.37 7.63 23.38
N ARG A 190 -3.54 8.12 22.94
CA ARG A 190 -4.42 7.36 22.05
C ARG A 190 -3.69 7.05 20.75
N ALA A 191 -3.58 5.77 20.42
CA ALA A 191 -2.93 5.32 19.19
C ALA A 191 -3.61 5.94 17.96
N ARG A 192 -2.83 6.59 17.09
CA ARG A 192 -3.30 7.26 15.87
C ARG A 192 -2.54 6.74 14.65
N PRO A 193 -3.16 6.74 13.46
CA PRO A 193 -2.44 6.51 12.22
C PRO A 193 -1.32 7.53 12.04
N SER A 194 -0.21 7.11 11.40
CA SER A 194 0.88 8.04 11.06
C SER A 194 0.40 9.14 10.12
N ALA A 195 0.81 10.38 10.36
CA ALA A 195 0.56 11.50 9.43
C ALA A 195 1.33 11.33 8.10
N HIS A 196 2.39 10.52 8.09
CA HIS A 196 3.24 10.26 6.92
C HIS A 196 2.81 8.99 6.16
N CYS A 197 1.51 8.68 6.15
CA CYS A 197 0.99 7.53 5.42
C CYS A 197 0.72 7.87 3.94
N ASN A 198 0.63 6.84 3.10
CA ASN A 198 0.18 7.00 1.73
C ASN A 198 -1.35 7.20 1.69
N GLY A 199 -1.78 8.47 1.71
CA GLY A 199 -3.18 8.87 1.80
C GLY A 199 -4.04 8.37 0.65
N GLN A 200 -3.47 8.33 -0.57
CA GLN A 200 -4.21 7.88 -1.75
C GLN A 200 -4.53 6.39 -1.67
N VAL A 201 -3.54 5.55 -1.40
CA VAL A 201 -3.76 4.11 -1.22
C VAL A 201 -4.75 3.83 -0.09
N LYS A 202 -4.74 4.66 0.95
CA LYS A 202 -5.75 4.59 2.01
C LYS A 202 -7.15 4.94 1.52
N ALA A 203 -7.29 5.87 0.59
CA ALA A 203 -8.57 6.24 -0.04
C ALA A 203 -9.07 5.09 -0.94
N ASP A 204 -8.21 4.53 -1.79
CA ASP A 204 -8.54 3.39 -2.66
C ASP A 204 -9.00 2.17 -1.82
N LEU A 205 -8.29 1.88 -0.72
CA LEU A 205 -8.70 0.86 0.23
C LEU A 205 -10.03 1.18 0.95
N SER A 206 -10.42 2.45 1.04
CA SER A 206 -11.73 2.80 1.61
C SER A 206 -12.86 2.40 0.68
N MET A 207 -12.68 2.63 -0.61
CA MET A 207 -13.64 2.20 -1.62
C MET A 207 -13.71 0.67 -1.71
N ALA A 208 -12.56 -0.01 -1.68
CA ALA A 208 -12.49 -1.47 -1.61
C ALA A 208 -13.23 -2.03 -0.37
N ALA A 209 -13.06 -1.39 0.78
CA ALA A 209 -13.71 -1.81 2.03
C ALA A 209 -15.23 -1.60 1.98
N LEU A 210 -15.72 -0.52 1.37
CA LEU A 210 -17.16 -0.30 1.16
C LEU A 210 -17.75 -1.40 0.28
N ARG A 211 -17.09 -1.71 -0.85
CA ARG A 211 -17.51 -2.81 -1.73
C ARG A 211 -17.44 -4.17 -1.04
N ALA A 212 -16.41 -4.42 -0.24
CA ALA A 212 -16.33 -5.66 0.52
C ALA A 212 -17.47 -5.79 1.55
N VAL A 213 -17.89 -4.71 2.21
CA VAL A 213 -19.05 -4.73 3.12
C VAL A 213 -20.36 -4.97 2.37
N GLU A 214 -20.46 -4.51 1.13
CA GLU A 214 -21.64 -4.68 0.28
C GLU A 214 -21.77 -6.12 -0.26
N TYR A 215 -20.67 -6.72 -0.72
CA TYR A 215 -20.69 -7.99 -1.47
C TYR A 215 -20.16 -9.20 -0.69
N ASP A 216 -19.56 -9.03 0.48
CA ASP A 216 -19.02 -10.12 1.30
C ASP A 216 -19.74 -10.18 2.65
N VAL A 217 -20.53 -11.23 2.84
CA VAL A 217 -21.33 -11.46 4.05
C VAL A 217 -20.44 -11.48 5.31
N GLU A 218 -19.24 -12.07 5.24
CA GLU A 218 -18.31 -12.08 6.39
C GLU A 218 -17.83 -10.67 6.75
N MET A 219 -17.55 -9.84 5.74
CA MET A 219 -17.15 -8.44 5.97
C MET A 219 -18.33 -7.59 6.46
N GLN A 220 -19.54 -7.84 5.98
CA GLN A 220 -20.75 -7.16 6.45
C GLN A 220 -21.02 -7.47 7.93
N ILE A 221 -20.97 -8.76 8.32
CA ILE A 221 -21.13 -9.18 9.71
C ILE A 221 -20.04 -8.55 10.59
N PHE A 222 -18.78 -8.56 10.12
CA PHE A 222 -17.67 -7.98 10.83
C PHE A 222 -17.83 -6.46 11.02
N TYR A 223 -18.25 -5.74 9.98
CA TYR A 223 -18.52 -4.31 10.01
C TYR A 223 -19.64 -3.98 11.01
N ASN A 224 -20.79 -4.67 10.92
CA ASN A 224 -21.95 -4.48 11.80
C ASN A 224 -21.59 -4.76 13.27
N ARG A 225 -20.80 -5.81 13.54
CA ARG A 225 -20.28 -6.08 14.89
C ARG A 225 -19.40 -4.94 15.42
N LYS A 226 -18.61 -4.29 14.55
CA LYS A 226 -17.78 -3.13 14.93
C LYS A 226 -18.60 -1.86 15.15
N LEU A 227 -19.72 -1.71 14.47
CA LEU A 227 -20.67 -0.62 14.69
C LEU A 227 -21.36 -0.73 16.05
N GLY A 228 -21.68 -1.96 16.50
CA GLY A 228 -22.37 -2.19 17.76
C GLY A 228 -23.71 -1.44 17.88
N GLY A 229 -24.47 -1.33 16.77
CA GLY A 229 -25.71 -0.59 16.66
C GLY A 229 -25.58 0.95 16.58
N ARG A 230 -24.37 1.49 16.68
CA ARG A 230 -24.12 2.95 16.60
C ARG A 230 -24.16 3.44 15.16
N LYS A 231 -24.72 4.64 14.95
CA LYS A 231 -24.87 5.25 13.62
C LYS A 231 -24.01 6.50 13.42
N ASP A 232 -23.24 6.91 14.42
CA ASP A 232 -22.40 8.11 14.36
C ASP A 232 -21.24 7.94 13.34
N SER A 233 -20.85 9.05 12.74
CA SER A 233 -19.81 9.11 11.68
C SER A 233 -18.45 8.60 12.15
N ASP A 234 -18.06 8.86 13.40
CA ASP A 234 -16.78 8.44 13.94
C ASP A 234 -16.72 6.92 14.12
N THR A 235 -17.79 6.29 14.63
CA THR A 235 -17.88 4.82 14.76
C THR A 235 -17.90 4.14 13.38
N LYS A 236 -18.66 4.68 12.40
CA LYS A 236 -18.64 4.18 11.02
C LYS A 236 -17.23 4.22 10.41
N ARG A 237 -16.52 5.33 10.57
CA ARG A 237 -15.14 5.48 10.09
C ARG A 237 -14.17 4.48 10.73
N LYS A 238 -14.30 4.26 12.05
CA LYS A 238 -13.50 3.27 12.78
C LYS A 238 -13.82 1.84 12.35
N ALA A 239 -15.08 1.50 12.18
CA ALA A 239 -15.52 0.20 11.71
C ALA A 239 -15.00 -0.08 10.29
N LEU A 240 -15.11 0.90 9.36
CA LEU A 240 -14.57 0.79 8.01
C LEU A 240 -13.04 0.64 8.01
N ASN A 241 -12.34 1.35 8.91
CA ASN A 241 -10.89 1.19 9.04
C ASN A 241 -10.49 -0.20 9.54
N ALA A 242 -11.30 -0.84 10.38
CA ALA A 242 -11.10 -2.23 10.77
C ALA A 242 -11.32 -3.21 9.59
N VAL A 243 -12.30 -2.94 8.73
CA VAL A 243 -12.51 -3.71 7.47
C VAL A 243 -11.31 -3.55 6.55
N LYS A 244 -10.78 -2.33 6.34
CA LYS A 244 -9.54 -2.11 5.55
C LYS A 244 -8.39 -2.97 6.06
N PHE A 245 -8.18 -3.01 7.36
CA PHE A 245 -7.12 -3.84 7.94
C PHE A 245 -7.36 -5.34 7.70
N LYS A 246 -8.61 -5.80 7.79
CA LYS A 246 -8.97 -7.19 7.48
C LYS A 246 -8.73 -7.51 6.00
N LEU A 247 -9.05 -6.60 5.07
CA LEU A 247 -8.74 -6.74 3.65
C LEU A 247 -7.23 -6.83 3.40
N ILE A 248 -6.44 -5.95 4.01
CA ILE A 248 -4.96 -6.01 3.91
C ILE A 248 -4.45 -7.38 4.36
N ARG A 249 -4.96 -7.92 5.46
CA ARG A 249 -4.57 -9.26 5.92
C ARG A 249 -4.95 -10.35 4.92
N ARG A 250 -6.13 -10.27 4.28
CA ARG A 250 -6.54 -11.20 3.22
C ARG A 250 -5.61 -11.10 2.02
N MET A 251 -5.33 -9.89 1.52
CA MET A 251 -4.41 -9.68 0.40
C MET A 251 -3.02 -10.25 0.68
N PHE A 252 -2.49 -10.04 1.91
CA PHE A 252 -1.20 -10.62 2.30
C PHE A 252 -1.22 -12.14 2.42
N ALA A 253 -2.31 -12.72 2.91
CA ALA A 253 -2.45 -14.17 2.96
C ALA A 253 -2.47 -14.77 1.55
N ILE A 254 -3.22 -14.19 0.65
CA ILE A 254 -3.32 -14.61 -0.75
C ILE A 254 -1.98 -14.42 -1.48
N GLY A 255 -1.39 -13.22 -1.42
CA GLY A 255 -0.16 -12.90 -2.14
C GLY A 255 1.06 -13.72 -1.67
N LYS A 256 1.15 -14.05 -0.37
CA LYS A 256 2.25 -14.88 0.15
C LYS A 256 2.03 -16.38 -0.03
N GLN A 257 0.79 -16.85 -0.01
CA GLN A 257 0.44 -18.27 -0.16
C GLN A 257 0.14 -18.67 -1.61
N LYS A 258 0.10 -17.70 -2.54
CA LYS A 258 -0.15 -17.91 -3.98
C LYS A 258 -1.39 -18.77 -4.25
N ARG A 259 -2.49 -18.48 -3.56
CA ARG A 259 -3.76 -19.19 -3.68
C ARG A 259 -4.92 -18.25 -3.90
N LYS A 260 -6.01 -18.77 -4.47
CA LYS A 260 -7.27 -18.04 -4.62
C LYS A 260 -7.95 -17.82 -3.26
N TRP A 261 -8.75 -16.77 -3.17
CA TRP A 261 -9.61 -16.57 -2.03
C TRP A 261 -10.79 -17.53 -2.08
N GLU A 262 -11.00 -18.25 -0.99
CA GLU A 262 -12.13 -19.14 -0.82
C GLU A 262 -13.00 -18.65 0.33
N VAL A 263 -14.31 -18.60 0.10
CA VAL A 263 -15.28 -18.25 1.14
C VAL A 263 -15.52 -19.49 1.99
N LEU A 264 -15.11 -19.44 3.25
CA LEU A 264 -15.42 -20.51 4.21
C LEU A 264 -16.89 -20.38 4.64
N ASN A 265 -17.75 -21.21 4.05
CA ASN A 265 -19.20 -21.10 4.23
C ASN A 265 -19.73 -21.76 5.50
N THR A 266 -18.96 -22.60 6.18
CA THR A 266 -19.43 -23.33 7.37
C THR A 266 -18.44 -23.30 8.54
N SER A 267 -18.96 -23.60 9.76
CA SER A 267 -18.11 -23.77 10.96
C SER A 267 -17.15 -24.95 10.83
N ASP A 268 -17.51 -25.95 10.02
CA ASP A 268 -16.72 -27.17 9.79
C ASP A 268 -15.52 -26.91 8.87
N ASP A 269 -15.67 -26.05 7.86
CA ASP A 269 -14.55 -25.61 7.00
C ASP A 269 -13.46 -24.89 7.80
N ARG A 270 -13.86 -24.12 8.82
CA ARG A 270 -12.90 -23.45 9.72
C ARG A 270 -12.12 -24.42 10.58
N LYS A 271 -12.77 -25.50 11.05
CA LYS A 271 -12.12 -26.56 11.86
C LYS A 271 -11.15 -27.34 11.01
N ASN A 272 -11.54 -27.72 9.77
CA ASN A 272 -10.69 -28.46 8.84
C ASN A 272 -9.43 -27.66 8.47
N LEU A 273 -9.55 -26.35 8.22
CA LEU A 273 -8.40 -25.46 7.95
C LEU A 273 -7.45 -25.34 9.15
N HIS A 274 -7.96 -25.40 10.39
CA HIS A 274 -7.13 -25.43 11.61
C HIS A 274 -6.38 -26.76 11.75
N ILE A 275 -6.99 -27.87 11.37
CA ILE A 275 -6.38 -29.20 11.39
C ILE A 275 -5.28 -29.33 10.34
N GLU A 276 -5.50 -28.81 9.13
CA GLU A 276 -4.48 -28.79 8.07
C GLU A 276 -3.27 -27.93 8.44
N LYS A 277 -3.50 -26.80 9.08
CA LYS A 277 -2.39 -25.93 9.53
C LYS A 277 -1.58 -26.52 10.67
N SER A 278 -2.20 -27.23 11.61
CA SER A 278 -1.44 -27.94 12.66
C SER A 278 -0.62 -29.10 12.06
N LYS A 279 -1.13 -29.83 11.09
CA LYS A 279 -0.39 -30.89 10.40
C LYS A 279 0.79 -30.37 9.54
N ALA A 280 0.64 -29.17 8.95
CA ALA A 280 1.72 -28.53 8.16
C ALA A 280 2.81 -27.87 9.03
N SER A 281 2.58 -27.66 10.32
CA SER A 281 3.57 -27.16 11.27
C SER A 281 4.34 -28.26 12.01
N GLU A 282 3.96 -29.52 11.83
CA GLU A 282 4.61 -30.71 12.39
C GLU A 282 5.49 -31.46 11.38
N LEU A 283 5.57 -30.97 10.13
CA LEU A 283 6.48 -31.40 9.07
C LEU A 283 7.57 -30.35 8.84
#